data_91c9dc7a57cbc99853c7ceebff626667
#
_entry.id   91c9dc7a57cbc99853c7ceebff626667
#
_cell.length_a   1.000
_cell.length_b   1.000
_cell.length_c   1.000
_cell.angle_alpha   90.00
_cell.angle_beta   90.00
_cell.angle_gamma   90.00
#
_symmetry.space_group_name_H-M   'P 1'
#
loop_
_entity.id
_entity.type
_entity.pdbx_description
1 polymer ?
#
loop_
_entity_poly.entity_id
_entity_poly.type
_entity_poly.pdbx_seq_one_letter_code
_entity_poly.pdbx_strand_id
1 'polypeptide(L)'
;MTELNETQIPQNLPDEYTVLVITDIHFGGENREKNGARKDGTFLKKIQALSESEKPEFCICLGDVAEHGLDSEFRDFVSDIVKPLEEMGIKTYNVIGNHDLYNSGWASYQKHLNPGTSFYHFKTQNFSWYFLDSASCSLGNSQLTKLRRKMESDDAPKLVFMHVPLYADGLFYFTMQNSAERNQIISVFNKHNVKAVVDGHTHIQSVSNLGNFNEYTMAGYLEKRAYTLIRINERTATVKCAYYLYD
;
A
#
# COMPACT_ATOMS: atom_id res chain seq x y z
N MET A 1 -9.69 14.65 8.33
CA MET A 1 -9.28 14.12 7.02
C MET A 1 -10.30 13.09 6.55
N THR A 2 -11.30 13.51 5.81
CA THR A 2 -12.42 12.60 5.54
C THR A 2 -12.95 12.75 4.11
N GLU A 3 -12.28 13.53 3.27
CA GLU A 3 -12.65 13.63 1.86
C GLU A 3 -11.91 12.57 1.06
N LEU A 4 -12.64 11.84 0.19
CA LEU A 4 -12.04 10.95 -0.79
C LEU A 4 -11.49 11.80 -1.93
N ASN A 5 -10.18 11.88 -2.01
CA ASN A 5 -9.49 12.69 -3.02
C ASN A 5 -9.26 11.89 -4.29
N GLU A 6 -9.44 12.52 -5.43
CA GLU A 6 -9.02 11.94 -6.71
C GLU A 6 -7.57 12.35 -6.99
N THR A 7 -6.73 11.38 -7.32
CA THR A 7 -5.33 11.65 -7.66
C THR A 7 -5.02 11.19 -9.08
N GLN A 8 -3.94 11.74 -9.64
CA GLN A 8 -3.50 11.39 -10.99
C GLN A 8 -2.51 10.22 -10.96
N ILE A 9 -2.76 9.24 -11.81
CA ILE A 9 -1.87 8.10 -12.07
C ILE A 9 -1.04 8.36 -13.34
N PRO A 10 0.07 7.64 -13.58
CA PRO A 10 0.73 7.63 -14.87
C PRO A 10 -0.25 7.34 -16.00
N GLN A 11 -0.21 8.15 -17.06
CA GLN A 11 -1.08 7.99 -18.21
C GLN A 11 -0.48 6.96 -19.19
N ASN A 12 -1.34 6.33 -19.98
CA ASN A 12 -0.94 5.37 -21.02
C ASN A 12 -0.36 4.05 -20.47
N LEU A 13 -0.89 3.54 -19.37
CA LEU A 13 -0.54 2.19 -18.91
C LEU A 13 -0.91 1.15 -19.98
N PRO A 14 -0.07 0.13 -20.23
CA PRO A 14 -0.41 -0.97 -21.12
C PRO A 14 -1.55 -1.82 -20.53
N ASP A 15 -2.14 -2.71 -21.34
CA ASP A 15 -3.19 -3.63 -20.87
C ASP A 15 -2.70 -4.58 -19.77
N GLU A 16 -1.41 -4.91 -19.79
CA GLU A 16 -0.73 -5.71 -18.77
C GLU A 16 0.49 -4.95 -18.25
N TYR A 17 0.59 -4.81 -16.93
CA TYR A 17 1.70 -4.13 -16.29
C TYR A 17 1.95 -4.65 -14.87
N THR A 18 3.09 -4.24 -14.33
CA THR A 18 3.53 -4.60 -12.99
C THR A 18 3.51 -3.38 -12.08
N VAL A 19 3.13 -3.59 -10.83
CA VAL A 19 3.18 -2.59 -9.76
C VAL A 19 4.08 -3.11 -8.65
N LEU A 20 5.03 -2.29 -8.22
CA LEU A 20 5.88 -2.57 -7.07
C LEU A 20 5.12 -2.24 -5.77
N VAL A 21 5.19 -3.13 -4.80
CA VAL A 21 4.63 -2.89 -3.46
C VAL A 21 5.70 -3.11 -2.40
N ILE A 22 5.85 -2.14 -1.51
CA ILE A 22 6.71 -2.18 -0.32
C ILE A 22 5.90 -1.72 0.90
N THR A 23 6.30 -2.16 2.10
CA THR A 23 5.62 -1.82 3.35
C THR A 23 6.57 -1.93 4.54
N ASP A 24 6.24 -1.27 5.65
CA ASP A 24 6.92 -1.44 6.94
C ASP A 24 8.44 -1.21 6.82
N ILE A 25 8.80 0.01 6.42
CA ILE A 25 10.19 0.40 6.12
C ILE A 25 10.90 0.91 7.36
N HIS A 26 10.18 1.59 8.27
CA HIS A 26 10.61 2.01 9.60
C HIS A 26 11.94 2.79 9.61
N PHE A 27 12.05 3.85 8.82
CA PHE A 27 13.17 4.77 8.93
C PHE A 27 13.23 5.36 10.35
N GLY A 28 14.41 5.33 10.99
CA GLY A 28 14.60 5.79 12.37
C GLY A 28 14.58 4.69 13.43
N GLY A 29 14.17 3.45 13.09
CA GLY A 29 14.15 2.33 14.02
C GLY A 29 15.54 1.99 14.61
N GLU A 30 15.57 1.53 15.87
CA GLU A 30 16.80 1.29 16.62
C GLU A 30 17.71 0.19 16.03
N ASN A 31 17.15 -0.75 15.28
CA ASN A 31 17.90 -1.80 14.60
C ASN A 31 18.66 -1.31 13.35
N ARG A 32 19.40 -0.20 13.48
CA ARG A 32 20.16 0.39 12.37
C ARG A 32 21.14 -0.58 11.72
N GLU A 33 21.68 -1.55 12.45
CA GLU A 33 22.58 -2.57 11.89
C GLU A 33 21.84 -3.62 11.06
N LYS A 34 20.63 -4.01 11.47
CA LYS A 34 19.72 -4.79 10.63
C LYS A 34 19.10 -3.96 9.49
N ASN A 35 19.14 -2.65 9.61
CA ASN A 35 18.66 -1.66 8.64
C ASN A 35 19.70 -1.35 7.53
N GLY A 36 20.82 -2.03 7.48
CA GLY A 36 21.77 -1.96 6.37
C GLY A 36 21.11 -2.15 5.01
N ALA A 37 20.05 -2.94 4.97
CA ALA A 37 19.22 -3.14 3.77
C ALA A 37 18.67 -1.85 3.14
N ARG A 38 18.39 -0.83 3.94
CA ARG A 38 17.87 0.46 3.45
C ARG A 38 18.96 1.32 2.79
N LYS A 39 20.20 1.17 3.24
CA LYS A 39 21.35 2.02 2.82
C LYS A 39 22.31 1.34 1.86
N ASP A 40 22.29 0.02 1.75
CA ASP A 40 23.21 -0.73 0.90
C ASP A 40 22.84 -0.70 -0.59
N GLY A 41 21.67 -0.17 -0.93
CA GLY A 41 21.19 -0.06 -2.30
C GLY A 41 20.82 -1.40 -2.95
N THR A 42 20.83 -2.51 -2.22
CA THR A 42 20.56 -3.85 -2.78
C THR A 42 19.16 -3.92 -3.37
N PHE A 43 18.17 -3.39 -2.66
CA PHE A 43 16.79 -3.31 -3.16
C PHE A 43 16.71 -2.59 -4.51
N LEU A 44 17.28 -1.39 -4.61
CA LEU A 44 17.24 -0.60 -5.85
C LEU A 44 17.96 -1.30 -6.99
N LYS A 45 19.08 -1.98 -6.73
CA LYS A 45 19.78 -2.79 -7.73
C LYS A 45 18.91 -3.95 -8.23
N LYS A 46 18.15 -4.60 -7.33
CA LYS A 46 17.21 -5.67 -7.72
C LYS A 46 16.10 -5.13 -8.61
N ILE A 47 15.52 -3.97 -8.25
CA ILE A 47 14.46 -3.35 -9.08
C ILE A 47 15.02 -2.94 -10.45
N GLN A 48 16.21 -2.35 -10.49
CA GLN A 48 16.87 -1.96 -11.74
C GLN A 48 17.21 -3.15 -12.64
N ALA A 49 17.49 -4.31 -12.05
CA ALA A 49 17.85 -5.55 -12.77
C ALA A 49 16.62 -6.34 -13.27
N LEU A 50 15.40 -5.91 -12.97
CA LEU A 50 14.19 -6.56 -13.50
C LEU A 50 14.13 -6.49 -15.02
N SER A 51 13.59 -7.54 -15.64
CA SER A 51 13.35 -7.54 -17.08
C SER A 51 12.31 -6.48 -17.47
N GLU A 52 12.33 -6.02 -18.71
CA GLU A 52 11.36 -5.02 -19.19
C GLU A 52 9.89 -5.45 -18.96
N SER A 53 9.60 -6.75 -19.03
CA SER A 53 8.25 -7.29 -18.77
C SER A 53 7.87 -7.32 -17.27
N GLU A 54 8.82 -7.14 -16.37
CA GLU A 54 8.63 -7.13 -14.92
C GLU A 54 8.83 -5.75 -14.31
N LYS A 55 9.35 -4.80 -15.09
CA LYS A 55 9.61 -3.44 -14.65
C LYS A 55 8.31 -2.78 -14.18
N PRO A 56 8.27 -2.26 -12.94
CA PRO A 56 7.05 -1.65 -12.42
C PRO A 56 6.76 -0.30 -13.09
N GLU A 57 5.49 -0.05 -13.40
CA GLU A 57 5.02 1.26 -13.89
C GLU A 57 4.94 2.30 -12.76
N PHE A 58 4.68 1.83 -11.54
CA PHE A 58 4.68 2.66 -10.33
C PHE A 58 4.87 1.80 -9.09
N CYS A 59 5.11 2.47 -7.96
CA CYS A 59 5.28 1.85 -6.65
C CYS A 59 4.14 2.25 -5.71
N ILE A 60 3.70 1.33 -4.87
CA ILE A 60 2.81 1.59 -3.73
C ILE A 60 3.56 1.25 -2.46
N CYS A 61 3.69 2.22 -1.55
CA CYS A 61 4.15 2.01 -0.19
C CYS A 61 2.93 1.94 0.74
N LEU A 62 2.79 0.82 1.46
CA LEU A 62 1.61 0.56 2.29
C LEU A 62 1.69 1.11 3.71
N GLY A 63 2.61 2.04 3.97
CA GLY A 63 2.74 2.70 5.27
C GLY A 63 3.87 2.19 6.14
N ASP A 64 3.92 2.74 7.36
CA ASP A 64 5.02 2.58 8.32
C ASP A 64 6.38 2.88 7.67
N VAL A 65 6.42 4.02 6.98
CA VAL A 65 7.62 4.60 6.39
C VAL A 65 8.58 5.07 7.48
N ALA A 66 8.03 5.80 8.45
CA ALA A 66 8.73 6.32 9.62
C ALA A 66 8.54 5.41 10.83
N GLU A 67 9.53 5.32 11.73
CA GLU A 67 9.39 4.62 13.01
C GLU A 67 8.70 5.49 14.06
N HIS A 68 9.01 6.81 14.06
CA HIS A 68 8.56 7.75 15.08
C HIS A 68 7.73 8.91 14.51
N GLY A 69 7.44 8.92 13.22
CA GLY A 69 6.73 10.01 12.56
C GLY A 69 7.51 11.33 12.51
N LEU A 70 8.84 11.29 12.52
CA LEU A 70 9.68 12.48 12.49
C LEU A 70 9.92 12.97 11.05
N ASP A 71 9.98 14.28 10.86
CA ASP A 71 10.24 14.90 9.53
C ASP A 71 11.52 14.37 8.87
N SER A 72 12.56 14.09 9.66
CA SER A 72 13.82 13.51 9.16
C SER A 72 13.62 12.11 8.57
N GLU A 73 12.76 11.29 9.16
CA GLU A 73 12.53 9.90 8.73
C GLU A 73 11.83 9.88 7.36
N PHE A 74 10.84 10.76 7.15
CA PHE A 74 10.20 10.94 5.85
C PHE A 74 11.15 11.48 4.79
N ARG A 75 12.03 12.43 5.15
CA ARG A 75 13.07 12.93 4.23
C ARG A 75 14.05 11.83 3.83
N ASP A 76 14.46 11.00 4.77
CA ASP A 76 15.37 9.89 4.51
C ASP A 76 14.71 8.87 3.57
N PHE A 77 13.43 8.54 3.78
CA PHE A 77 12.68 7.69 2.85
C PHE A 77 12.60 8.29 1.44
N VAL A 78 12.30 9.57 1.34
CA VAL A 78 12.24 10.25 0.04
C VAL A 78 13.62 10.24 -0.64
N SER A 79 14.68 10.51 0.11
CA SER A 79 16.05 10.52 -0.41
C SER A 79 16.54 9.14 -0.86
N ASP A 80 16.28 8.11 -0.04
CA ASP A 80 16.94 6.82 -0.20
C ASP A 80 16.09 5.81 -1.01
N ILE A 81 14.79 6.05 -1.14
CA ILE A 81 13.87 5.14 -1.85
C ILE A 81 13.09 5.86 -2.96
N VAL A 82 12.35 6.94 -2.62
CA VAL A 82 11.41 7.55 -3.59
C VAL A 82 12.16 8.16 -4.77
N LYS A 83 13.14 9.02 -4.52
CA LYS A 83 13.90 9.68 -5.60
C LYS A 83 14.62 8.69 -6.52
N PRO A 84 15.35 7.67 -6.00
CA PRO A 84 15.93 6.65 -6.87
C PRO A 84 14.90 5.88 -7.71
N LEU A 85 13.71 5.57 -7.17
CA LEU A 85 12.64 4.96 -7.95
C LEU A 85 12.11 5.92 -9.03
N GLU A 86 11.93 7.20 -8.69
CA GLU A 86 11.50 8.23 -9.66
C GLU A 86 12.52 8.43 -10.79
N GLU A 87 13.82 8.35 -10.50
CA GLU A 87 14.90 8.37 -11.50
C GLU A 87 14.82 7.16 -12.46
N MET A 88 14.24 6.03 -12.00
CA MET A 88 13.93 4.88 -12.83
C MET A 88 12.58 5.00 -13.58
N GLY A 89 11.85 6.12 -13.40
CA GLY A 89 10.50 6.33 -13.94
C GLY A 89 9.37 5.74 -13.11
N ILE A 90 9.66 5.25 -11.91
CA ILE A 90 8.72 4.56 -11.02
C ILE A 90 8.21 5.55 -9.96
N LYS A 91 7.06 6.17 -10.20
CA LYS A 91 6.43 7.09 -9.23
C LYS A 91 5.86 6.33 -8.03
N THR A 92 6.03 6.87 -6.81
CA THR A 92 5.53 6.25 -5.57
C THR A 92 4.23 6.87 -5.10
N TYR A 93 3.26 6.02 -4.72
CA TYR A 93 2.00 6.36 -4.05
C TYR A 93 2.00 5.75 -2.64
N ASN A 94 1.50 6.50 -1.66
CA ASN A 94 1.67 6.11 -0.26
C ASN A 94 0.33 5.94 0.45
N VAL A 95 0.19 4.85 1.19
CA VAL A 95 -0.78 4.66 2.26
C VAL A 95 -0.13 5.11 3.56
N ILE A 96 -0.92 5.58 4.52
CA ILE A 96 -0.40 5.96 5.82
C ILE A 96 -0.46 4.77 6.78
N GLY A 97 0.64 4.53 7.52
CA GLY A 97 0.73 3.54 8.59
C GLY A 97 0.56 4.15 9.98
N ASN A 98 0.50 3.32 11.00
CA ASN A 98 0.28 3.79 12.38
C ASN A 98 1.52 4.49 12.96
N HIS A 99 2.73 4.04 12.64
CA HIS A 99 3.97 4.72 13.04
C HIS A 99 4.15 6.08 12.36
N ASP A 100 3.65 6.23 11.15
CA ASP A 100 3.66 7.50 10.41
C ASP A 100 2.85 8.60 11.10
N LEU A 101 1.93 8.25 12.01
CA LEU A 101 1.09 9.20 12.75
C LEU A 101 1.69 9.64 14.09
N TYR A 102 2.79 9.05 14.55
CA TYR A 102 3.40 9.44 15.80
C TYR A 102 3.91 10.89 15.75
N ASN A 103 3.99 11.54 16.90
CA ASN A 103 4.44 12.93 17.03
C ASN A 103 3.71 13.90 16.06
N SER A 104 4.46 14.58 15.20
CA SER A 104 3.93 15.48 14.15
C SER A 104 3.84 14.81 12.77
N GLY A 105 3.82 13.49 12.74
CA GLY A 105 4.00 12.69 11.53
C GLY A 105 3.00 12.98 10.42
N TRP A 106 1.74 13.30 10.76
CA TRP A 106 0.77 13.69 9.73
C TRP A 106 1.21 14.90 8.89
N ALA A 107 1.75 15.93 9.53
CA ALA A 107 2.22 17.11 8.81
C ALA A 107 3.43 16.78 7.90
N SER A 108 4.32 15.91 8.40
CA SER A 108 5.47 15.44 7.63
C SER A 108 5.05 14.53 6.47
N TYR A 109 4.10 13.61 6.70
CA TYR A 109 3.50 12.78 5.66
C TYR A 109 2.93 13.64 4.53
N GLN A 110 2.07 14.60 4.85
CA GLN A 110 1.46 15.51 3.87
C GLN A 110 2.49 16.31 3.06
N LYS A 111 3.57 16.72 3.71
CA LYS A 111 4.62 17.55 3.11
C LYS A 111 5.52 16.77 2.15
N HIS A 112 5.84 15.53 2.50
CA HIS A 112 6.90 14.78 1.83
C HIS A 112 6.42 13.68 0.90
N LEU A 113 5.23 13.10 1.17
CA LEU A 113 4.76 11.92 0.45
C LEU A 113 3.63 12.25 -0.55
N ASN A 114 3.66 11.57 -1.69
CA ASN A 114 2.62 11.69 -2.71
C ASN A 114 1.50 10.67 -2.45
N PRO A 115 0.23 11.05 -2.50
CA PRO A 115 -0.31 12.36 -2.89
C PRO A 115 -0.53 13.37 -1.74
N GLY A 116 0.05 13.17 -0.55
CA GLY A 116 -0.10 14.05 0.61
C GLY A 116 -1.48 13.97 1.28
N THR A 117 -2.22 12.89 1.03
CA THR A 117 -3.51 12.59 1.65
C THR A 117 -3.61 11.10 1.94
N SER A 118 -4.34 10.72 3.00
CA SER A 118 -4.45 9.32 3.44
C SER A 118 -5.68 8.58 2.89
N PHE A 119 -6.63 9.29 2.29
CA PHE A 119 -7.84 8.72 1.71
C PHE A 119 -8.05 9.22 0.29
N TYR A 120 -7.75 8.39 -0.70
CA TYR A 120 -7.79 8.80 -2.10
C TYR A 120 -8.08 7.62 -3.04
N HIS A 121 -8.37 7.94 -4.28
CA HIS A 121 -8.57 6.96 -5.35
C HIS A 121 -8.05 7.49 -6.69
N PHE A 122 -7.83 6.57 -7.62
CA PHE A 122 -7.66 6.85 -9.03
C PHE A 122 -8.27 5.73 -9.88
N LYS A 123 -8.34 5.95 -11.19
CA LYS A 123 -8.81 4.97 -12.15
C LYS A 123 -7.74 4.70 -13.22
N THR A 124 -7.61 3.44 -13.59
CA THR A 124 -6.92 2.99 -14.79
C THR A 124 -7.93 2.68 -15.90
N GLN A 125 -7.55 1.93 -16.92
CA GLN A 125 -8.48 1.60 -18.01
C GLN A 125 -9.77 0.93 -17.51
N ASN A 126 -9.62 -0.12 -16.70
CA ASN A 126 -10.74 -0.93 -16.24
C ASN A 126 -10.80 -1.12 -14.73
N PHE A 127 -9.77 -0.71 -13.97
CA PHE A 127 -9.78 -0.81 -12.51
C PHE A 127 -10.00 0.53 -11.82
N SER A 128 -10.66 0.49 -10.67
CA SER A 128 -10.68 1.56 -9.68
C SER A 128 -9.80 1.18 -8.50
N TRP A 129 -8.88 2.07 -8.11
CA TRP A 129 -7.89 1.88 -7.07
C TRP A 129 -8.23 2.75 -5.88
N TYR A 130 -8.41 2.16 -4.73
CA TYR A 130 -8.79 2.84 -3.50
C TYR A 130 -7.68 2.71 -2.45
N PHE A 131 -7.29 3.82 -1.86
CA PHE A 131 -6.28 3.91 -0.82
C PHE A 131 -6.94 4.43 0.45
N LEU A 132 -6.91 3.60 1.50
CA LEU A 132 -7.68 3.82 2.72
C LEU A 132 -6.77 4.12 3.90
N ASP A 133 -7.21 5.05 4.74
CA ASP A 133 -6.58 5.32 6.03
C ASP A 133 -7.09 4.30 7.06
N SER A 134 -6.29 3.31 7.36
CA SER A 134 -6.54 2.31 8.40
C SER A 134 -5.56 2.40 9.57
N ALA A 135 -4.72 3.43 9.62
CA ALA A 135 -3.62 3.56 10.56
C ALA A 135 -4.05 3.54 12.05
N SER A 136 -5.29 3.92 12.33
CA SER A 136 -5.88 3.84 13.69
C SER A 136 -6.57 2.50 14.00
N CYS A 137 -6.33 1.45 13.21
CA CYS A 137 -7.04 0.16 13.26
C CYS A 137 -8.56 0.29 13.01
N SER A 138 -8.99 1.35 12.33
CA SER A 138 -10.38 1.66 12.01
C SER A 138 -10.42 2.61 10.81
N LEU A 139 -11.42 2.49 9.94
CA LEU A 139 -11.72 3.51 8.93
C LEU A 139 -12.57 4.64 9.52
N GLY A 140 -13.34 4.33 10.55
CA GLY A 140 -14.33 5.22 11.13
C GLY A 140 -15.55 5.45 10.23
N ASN A 141 -16.63 5.91 10.85
CA ASN A 141 -17.92 6.05 10.16
C ASN A 141 -17.89 6.99 8.95
N SER A 142 -17.11 8.06 9.03
CA SER A 142 -17.05 9.07 7.95
C SER A 142 -16.39 8.50 6.71
N GLN A 143 -15.21 7.89 6.84
CA GLN A 143 -14.50 7.28 5.71
C GLN A 143 -15.29 6.12 5.12
N LEU A 144 -15.80 5.21 5.96
CA LEU A 144 -16.56 4.05 5.52
C LEU A 144 -17.84 4.46 4.76
N THR A 145 -18.54 5.49 5.21
CA THR A 145 -19.75 6.00 4.53
C THR A 145 -19.42 6.55 3.15
N LYS A 146 -18.36 7.34 3.03
CA LYS A 146 -17.93 7.92 1.73
C LYS A 146 -17.43 6.85 0.78
N LEU A 147 -16.61 5.91 1.29
CA LEU A 147 -16.12 4.76 0.53
C LEU A 147 -17.29 3.96 -0.06
N ARG A 148 -18.26 3.58 0.77
CA ARG A 148 -19.44 2.84 0.33
C ARG A 148 -20.19 3.56 -0.77
N ARG A 149 -20.51 4.85 -0.59
CA ARG A 149 -21.21 5.66 -1.61
C ARG A 149 -20.45 5.73 -2.93
N LYS A 150 -19.13 5.86 -2.86
CA LYS A 150 -18.29 5.89 -4.06
C LYS A 150 -18.28 4.55 -4.77
N MET A 151 -18.13 3.44 -4.03
CA MET A 151 -18.17 2.10 -4.60
C MET A 151 -19.54 1.70 -5.15
N GLU A 152 -20.63 2.19 -4.55
CA GLU A 152 -22.02 2.00 -5.06
C GLU A 152 -22.23 2.64 -6.44
N SER A 153 -21.50 3.71 -6.77
CA SER A 153 -21.58 4.41 -8.06
C SER A 153 -20.49 4.00 -9.05
N ASP A 154 -19.79 2.90 -8.78
CA ASP A 154 -18.63 2.46 -9.55
C ASP A 154 -18.68 0.95 -9.80
N ASP A 155 -18.99 0.56 -11.04
CA ASP A 155 -19.13 -0.85 -11.44
C ASP A 155 -17.79 -1.53 -11.79
N ALA A 156 -16.71 -0.76 -11.95
CA ALA A 156 -15.40 -1.29 -12.29
C ALA A 156 -14.90 -2.30 -11.25
N PRO A 157 -14.08 -3.30 -11.60
CA PRO A 157 -13.34 -4.09 -10.64
C PRO A 157 -12.40 -3.19 -9.82
N LYS A 158 -12.25 -3.50 -8.54
CA LYS A 158 -11.55 -2.62 -7.59
C LYS A 158 -10.36 -3.30 -6.95
N LEU A 159 -9.32 -2.52 -6.72
CA LEU A 159 -8.19 -2.83 -5.85
C LEU A 159 -8.23 -1.89 -4.65
N VAL A 160 -7.99 -2.42 -3.47
CA VAL A 160 -7.99 -1.65 -2.22
C VAL A 160 -6.63 -1.81 -1.56
N PHE A 161 -6.05 -0.69 -1.16
CA PHE A 161 -4.77 -0.60 -0.47
C PHE A 161 -4.96 0.06 0.88
N MET A 162 -4.46 -0.56 1.92
CA MET A 162 -4.56 -0.08 3.29
C MET A 162 -3.35 -0.58 4.08
N HIS A 163 -3.10 -0.03 5.27
CA HIS A 163 -1.97 -0.47 6.09
C HIS A 163 -2.36 -1.63 7.02
N VAL A 164 -3.34 -1.39 7.92
CA VAL A 164 -3.78 -2.39 8.89
C VAL A 164 -4.75 -3.36 8.22
N PRO A 165 -4.49 -4.68 8.25
CA PRO A 165 -5.30 -5.68 7.56
C PRO A 165 -6.67 -5.92 8.22
N LEU A 166 -7.56 -6.55 7.47
CA LEU A 166 -8.86 -7.01 7.96
C LEU A 166 -8.73 -8.32 8.74
N TYR A 167 -7.97 -9.29 8.25
CA TYR A 167 -7.92 -10.64 8.79
C TYR A 167 -6.51 -11.23 8.97
N ALA A 168 -5.59 -10.99 8.03
CA ALA A 168 -4.20 -11.45 8.04
C ALA A 168 -4.02 -12.91 8.47
N ASP A 169 -4.77 -13.83 7.83
CA ASP A 169 -4.75 -15.28 8.14
C ASP A 169 -4.97 -15.62 9.63
N GLY A 170 -5.82 -14.84 10.29
CA GLY A 170 -6.18 -15.06 11.70
C GLY A 170 -5.27 -14.42 12.74
N LEU A 171 -4.34 -13.56 12.35
CA LEU A 171 -3.50 -12.77 13.26
C LEU A 171 -4.28 -11.60 13.88
N PHE A 172 -5.41 -11.90 14.51
CA PHE A 172 -6.41 -10.91 14.98
C PHE A 172 -5.84 -9.78 15.84
N TYR A 173 -4.75 -10.01 16.55
CA TYR A 173 -4.13 -8.98 17.37
C TYR A 173 -3.58 -7.80 16.56
N PHE A 174 -3.19 -8.07 15.33
CA PHE A 174 -2.61 -7.08 14.40
C PHE A 174 -3.57 -6.64 13.29
N THR A 175 -4.87 -6.86 13.46
CA THR A 175 -5.90 -6.50 12.48
C THR A 175 -6.82 -5.42 12.99
N MET A 176 -7.76 -4.97 12.18
CA MET A 176 -8.82 -4.06 12.63
C MET A 176 -9.59 -4.68 13.80
N GLN A 177 -9.50 -4.05 14.98
CA GLN A 177 -9.99 -4.61 16.25
C GLN A 177 -11.53 -4.65 16.34
N ASN A 178 -12.21 -3.65 15.77
CA ASN A 178 -13.66 -3.60 15.78
C ASN A 178 -14.24 -4.61 14.78
N SER A 179 -14.68 -5.77 15.28
CA SER A 179 -15.22 -6.84 14.44
C SER A 179 -16.49 -6.44 13.68
N ALA A 180 -17.32 -5.56 14.23
CA ALA A 180 -18.52 -5.09 13.56
C ALA A 180 -18.16 -4.20 12.36
N GLU A 181 -17.23 -3.27 12.52
CA GLU A 181 -16.72 -2.44 11.42
C GLU A 181 -16.02 -3.30 10.36
N ARG A 182 -15.13 -4.20 10.79
CA ARG A 182 -14.43 -5.13 9.90
C ARG A 182 -15.39 -5.94 9.03
N ASN A 183 -16.45 -6.51 9.63
CA ASN A 183 -17.47 -7.27 8.91
C ASN A 183 -18.27 -6.39 7.94
N GLN A 184 -18.54 -5.13 8.29
CA GLN A 184 -19.17 -4.17 7.37
C GLN A 184 -18.28 -3.89 6.17
N ILE A 185 -16.97 -3.69 6.38
CA ILE A 185 -16.01 -3.45 5.29
C ILE A 185 -15.94 -4.66 4.36
N ILE A 186 -15.79 -5.87 4.91
CA ILE A 186 -15.77 -7.12 4.14
C ILE A 186 -17.07 -7.27 3.32
N SER A 187 -18.23 -6.95 3.92
CA SER A 187 -19.51 -6.97 3.22
C SER A 187 -19.58 -5.97 2.06
N VAL A 188 -19.09 -4.74 2.28
CA VAL A 188 -19.03 -3.70 1.23
C VAL A 188 -18.12 -4.18 0.08
N PHE A 189 -16.95 -4.72 0.39
CA PHE A 189 -16.01 -5.18 -0.64
C PHE A 189 -16.56 -6.35 -1.46
N ASN A 190 -17.20 -7.33 -0.80
CA ASN A 190 -17.85 -8.44 -1.50
C ASN A 190 -18.98 -7.98 -2.42
N LYS A 191 -19.72 -6.96 -2.03
CA LYS A 191 -20.85 -6.43 -2.79
C LYS A 191 -20.43 -5.59 -4.00
N HIS A 192 -19.28 -4.91 -3.93
CA HIS A 192 -18.89 -3.89 -4.89
C HIS A 192 -17.68 -4.28 -5.75
N ASN A 193 -17.53 -5.55 -6.10
CA ASN A 193 -16.56 -6.06 -7.08
C ASN A 193 -15.09 -5.76 -6.73
N VAL A 194 -14.74 -5.80 -5.43
CA VAL A 194 -13.33 -5.78 -5.03
C VAL A 194 -12.69 -7.11 -5.43
N LYS A 195 -11.51 -7.06 -6.06
CA LYS A 195 -10.72 -8.22 -6.50
C LYS A 195 -9.62 -8.57 -5.52
N ALA A 196 -8.99 -7.55 -4.95
CA ALA A 196 -7.94 -7.72 -3.97
C ALA A 196 -7.92 -6.58 -2.96
N VAL A 197 -7.59 -6.91 -1.72
CA VAL A 197 -7.12 -6.00 -0.69
C VAL A 197 -5.64 -6.27 -0.49
N VAL A 198 -4.82 -5.24 -0.38
CA VAL A 198 -3.37 -5.34 -0.21
C VAL A 198 -2.98 -4.49 0.99
N ASP A 199 -2.32 -5.09 1.96
CA ASP A 199 -1.99 -4.45 3.23
C ASP A 199 -0.62 -4.90 3.79
N GLY A 200 -0.21 -4.35 4.94
CA GLY A 200 1.06 -4.60 5.59
C GLY A 200 0.92 -4.85 7.09
N HIS A 201 1.64 -4.05 7.92
CA HIS A 201 1.53 -3.96 9.37
C HIS A 201 1.98 -5.19 10.16
N THR A 202 1.68 -6.39 9.72
CA THR A 202 2.04 -7.63 10.45
C THR A 202 3.48 -8.05 10.22
N HIS A 203 4.15 -7.47 9.23
CA HIS A 203 5.47 -7.86 8.72
C HIS A 203 5.56 -9.33 8.25
N ILE A 204 4.43 -10.03 8.17
CA ILE A 204 4.34 -11.45 7.80
C ILE A 204 3.47 -11.58 6.56
N GLN A 205 4.01 -12.26 5.55
CA GLN A 205 3.22 -12.54 4.35
C GLN A 205 2.10 -13.53 4.64
N SER A 206 0.89 -13.19 4.23
CA SER A 206 -0.24 -14.12 4.24
C SER A 206 -1.23 -13.84 3.10
N VAL A 207 -2.09 -14.80 2.82
CA VAL A 207 -3.20 -14.65 1.87
C VAL A 207 -4.46 -15.22 2.51
N SER A 208 -5.48 -14.39 2.62
CA SER A 208 -6.78 -14.77 3.19
C SER A 208 -7.88 -14.64 2.16
N ASN A 209 -8.67 -15.69 1.98
CA ASN A 209 -9.88 -15.60 1.15
C ASN A 209 -11.05 -15.06 1.99
N LEU A 210 -11.57 -13.89 1.63
CA LEU A 210 -12.64 -13.22 2.36
C LEU A 210 -13.96 -13.15 1.54
N GLY A 211 -14.22 -14.18 0.76
CA GLY A 211 -15.41 -14.30 -0.09
C GLY A 211 -15.08 -14.10 -1.56
N ASN A 212 -15.52 -13.01 -2.17
CA ASN A 212 -15.29 -12.72 -3.59
C ASN A 212 -13.92 -12.08 -3.87
N PHE A 213 -13.11 -11.81 -2.84
CA PHE A 213 -11.78 -11.23 -2.95
C PHE A 213 -10.77 -11.93 -2.04
N ASN A 214 -9.51 -11.76 -2.35
CA ASN A 214 -8.41 -12.13 -1.47
C ASN A 214 -7.83 -10.88 -0.81
N GLU A 215 -7.48 -11.02 0.47
CA GLU A 215 -6.59 -10.12 1.18
C GLU A 215 -5.16 -10.65 1.06
N TYR A 216 -4.25 -9.81 0.66
CA TYR A 216 -2.82 -10.08 0.53
C TYR A 216 -2.07 -9.21 1.54
N THR A 217 -1.66 -9.79 2.65
CA THR A 217 -0.82 -9.12 3.65
C THR A 217 0.64 -9.28 3.27
N MET A 218 1.37 -8.18 3.17
CA MET A 218 2.75 -8.15 2.69
C MET A 218 3.76 -8.31 3.82
N ALA A 219 4.86 -8.98 3.52
CA ALA A 219 6.00 -9.05 4.44
C ALA A 219 6.73 -7.69 4.50
N GLY A 220 7.20 -7.32 5.68
CA GLY A 220 7.88 -6.06 5.92
C GLY A 220 9.18 -5.92 5.13
N TYR A 221 9.37 -4.76 4.52
CA TYR A 221 10.60 -4.39 3.79
C TYR A 221 11.84 -4.49 4.71
N LEU A 222 11.72 -3.97 5.92
CA LEU A 222 12.84 -3.93 6.85
C LEU A 222 13.23 -5.32 7.37
N GLU A 223 12.27 -6.05 7.97
CA GLU A 223 12.55 -7.29 8.68
C GLU A 223 12.79 -8.48 7.75
N LYS A 224 12.05 -8.55 6.66
CA LYS A 224 12.07 -9.68 5.73
C LYS A 224 12.89 -9.41 4.47
N ARG A 225 13.39 -8.17 4.29
CA ARG A 225 14.09 -7.76 3.07
C ARG A 225 13.28 -8.10 1.82
N ALA A 226 12.02 -7.70 1.86
CA ALA A 226 11.01 -8.15 0.92
C ALA A 226 10.36 -7.03 0.12
N TYR A 227 9.91 -7.37 -1.08
CA TYR A 227 9.00 -6.57 -1.88
C TYR A 227 8.04 -7.50 -2.63
N THR A 228 6.97 -6.94 -3.13
CA THR A 228 5.99 -7.69 -3.94
C THR A 228 5.84 -7.02 -5.31
N LEU A 229 5.71 -7.83 -6.35
CA LEU A 229 5.27 -7.39 -7.65
C LEU A 229 3.82 -7.85 -7.88
N ILE A 230 2.93 -6.90 -8.14
CA ILE A 230 1.54 -7.17 -8.52
C ILE A 230 1.43 -7.03 -10.02
N ARG A 231 1.09 -8.11 -10.71
CA ARG A 231 0.78 -8.09 -12.14
C ARG A 231 -0.72 -7.84 -12.34
N ILE A 232 -1.02 -6.82 -13.10
CA ILE A 232 -2.36 -6.40 -13.46
C ILE A 232 -2.60 -6.72 -14.93
N ASN A 233 -3.76 -7.31 -15.22
CA ASN A 233 -4.27 -7.39 -16.58
C ASN A 233 -5.62 -6.65 -16.60
N GLU A 234 -5.64 -5.49 -17.24
CA GLU A 234 -6.81 -4.62 -17.32
C GLU A 234 -7.96 -5.28 -18.10
N ARG A 235 -7.63 -6.03 -19.15
CA ARG A 235 -8.62 -6.65 -20.03
C ARG A 235 -9.40 -7.78 -19.37
N THR A 236 -8.71 -8.61 -18.61
CA THR A 236 -9.30 -9.77 -17.93
C THR A 236 -9.69 -9.51 -16.48
N ALA A 237 -9.40 -8.31 -15.99
CA ALA A 237 -9.55 -7.91 -14.58
C ALA A 237 -8.88 -8.89 -13.62
N THR A 238 -7.66 -9.36 -13.97
CA THR A 238 -6.90 -10.29 -13.12
C THR A 238 -5.76 -9.60 -12.40
N VAL A 239 -5.54 -10.06 -11.17
CA VAL A 239 -4.52 -9.56 -10.25
C VAL A 239 -3.71 -10.76 -9.75
N LYS A 240 -2.39 -10.69 -9.87
CA LYS A 240 -1.47 -11.74 -9.38
C LYS A 240 -0.36 -11.10 -8.56
N CYS A 241 -0.21 -11.54 -7.32
CA CYS A 241 0.85 -11.08 -6.43
C CYS A 241 1.99 -12.09 -6.40
N ALA A 242 3.22 -11.62 -6.56
CA ALA A 242 4.44 -12.41 -6.45
C ALA A 242 5.39 -11.76 -5.44
N TYR A 243 5.78 -12.53 -4.45
CA TYR A 243 6.64 -12.10 -3.35
C TYR A 243 8.11 -12.39 -3.68
N TYR A 244 8.99 -11.45 -3.34
CA TYR A 244 10.43 -11.54 -3.59
C TYR A 244 11.24 -11.08 -2.38
N LEU A 245 12.41 -11.69 -2.22
CA LEU A 245 13.46 -11.21 -1.31
C LEU A 245 14.52 -10.46 -2.12
N TYR A 246 15.13 -9.43 -1.52
CA TYR A 246 16.14 -8.61 -2.21
C TYR A 246 17.56 -8.78 -1.63
N ASP A 247 17.82 -9.78 -0.80
CA ASP A 247 19.14 -10.20 -0.34
C ASP A 247 19.85 -11.16 -1.30
#